data_99f5e39d6c904da5c5183a525cdb3132
#
_entry.id   99f5e39d6c904da5c5183a525cdb3132
#
_cell.length_a   1.000
_cell.length_b   1.000
_cell.length_c   1.000
_cell.angle_alpha   90.00
_cell.angle_beta   90.00
_cell.angle_gamma   90.00
#
_symmetry.space_group_name_H-M   'P 1'
#
loop_
_entity.id
_entity.type
_entity.pdbx_description
1 polymer ?
#
loop_
_entity_poly.entity_id
_entity_poly.type
_entity_poly.pdbx_seq_one_letter_code
_entity_poly.pdbx_strand_id
1 'polypeptide(L)'
;IKSLKDLVVMNDEAPHVPDENLAWSQSLLSIHGALPEGIGLWLDFSATPKDQNGMYYPWTVCDYPLAQAVEDRIVKAPLIVTKEDDPKHPKHDPDQITKENVSEKYGYWLRAAVQRWKDHWSVYKKLDTKPVLFIMAEKNVYADALGEHLWKTKEYGLKQSEVLVIHTDAAGEITKKDLDTAREAARDIDTNKIKA
;
A
#
# COMPACT_ATOMS: atom_id res chain seq x y z
N ILE A 1 -15.10 9.83 29.25
CA ILE A 1 -13.87 10.57 28.92
C ILE A 1 -13.62 11.68 29.95
N LYS A 2 -14.59 12.53 30.27
CA LYS A 2 -14.44 13.69 31.19
C LYS A 2 -13.90 13.38 32.60
N SER A 3 -13.83 12.12 33.00
CA SER A 3 -13.30 11.68 34.30
C SER A 3 -11.93 11.04 34.20
N LEU A 4 -11.37 10.91 33.01
CA LEU A 4 -10.03 10.34 32.83
C LEU A 4 -8.98 11.39 33.21
N LYS A 5 -7.99 10.93 33.95
CA LYS A 5 -6.76 11.66 34.25
C LYS A 5 -5.62 10.97 33.52
N ASP A 6 -4.60 11.72 33.16
CA ASP A 6 -3.36 11.20 32.58
C ASP A 6 -3.60 10.35 31.30
N LEU A 7 -4.49 10.82 30.41
CA LEU A 7 -4.74 10.14 29.16
C LEU A 7 -3.48 10.18 28.28
N VAL A 8 -3.05 9.00 27.83
CA VAL A 8 -2.00 8.84 26.80
C VAL A 8 -2.67 8.53 25.48
N VAL A 9 -2.32 9.27 24.45
CA VAL A 9 -2.76 9.02 23.06
C VAL A 9 -1.58 8.55 22.25
N MET A 10 -1.76 7.46 21.52
CA MET A 10 -0.80 6.92 20.56
C MET A 10 -1.46 6.89 19.18
N ASN A 11 -0.93 7.65 18.24
CA ASN A 11 -1.38 7.68 16.86
C ASN A 11 -0.40 6.89 16.00
N ASP A 12 -0.90 5.89 15.30
CA ASP A 12 -0.17 5.23 14.23
C ASP A 12 -0.51 5.89 12.89
N GLU A 13 0.40 5.86 11.93
CA GLU A 13 0.26 6.55 10.64
C GLU A 13 -0.07 8.05 10.81
N ALA A 14 0.67 8.74 11.66
CA ALA A 14 0.40 10.10 12.10
C ALA A 14 0.84 11.26 11.17
N PRO A 15 1.22 11.11 9.87
CA PRO A 15 1.67 12.23 9.04
C PRO A 15 0.57 13.27 8.80
N HIS A 16 -0.67 12.95 9.10
CA HIS A 16 -1.83 13.84 8.92
C HIS A 16 -2.25 14.57 10.21
N VAL A 17 -1.67 14.24 11.35
CA VAL A 17 -2.05 14.84 12.64
C VAL A 17 -1.73 16.34 12.72
N PRO A 18 -0.63 16.85 12.14
CA PRO A 18 -0.31 18.27 12.18
C PRO A 18 -1.24 19.17 11.37
N ASP A 19 -2.04 18.64 10.47
CA ASP A 19 -3.02 19.44 9.72
C ASP A 19 -4.30 19.65 10.54
N GLU A 20 -4.43 20.82 11.11
CA GLU A 20 -5.56 21.21 11.96
C GLU A 20 -6.93 21.14 11.26
N ASN A 21 -6.96 21.11 9.92
CA ASN A 21 -8.19 21.03 9.15
C ASN A 21 -8.73 19.61 9.02
N LEU A 22 -7.91 18.62 9.31
CA LEU A 22 -8.33 17.22 9.20
C LEU A 22 -9.20 16.82 10.39
N ALA A 23 -10.22 16.00 10.12
CA ALA A 23 -11.14 15.47 11.13
C ALA A 23 -10.41 14.72 12.26
N TRP A 24 -9.30 14.07 11.96
CA TRP A 24 -8.45 13.40 12.93
C TRP A 24 -7.88 14.38 13.96
N SER A 25 -7.21 15.44 13.51
CA SER A 25 -6.64 16.48 14.36
C SER A 25 -7.73 17.16 15.19
N GLN A 26 -8.83 17.56 14.56
CA GLN A 26 -9.98 18.17 15.25
C GLN A 26 -10.57 17.27 16.33
N SER A 27 -10.63 15.95 16.09
CA SER A 27 -11.12 14.98 17.08
C SER A 27 -10.20 14.93 18.30
N LEU A 28 -8.88 14.91 18.09
CA LEU A 28 -7.90 14.89 19.17
C LEU A 28 -7.90 16.20 19.98
N LEU A 29 -8.00 17.34 19.32
CA LEU A 29 -8.14 18.64 19.98
C LEU A 29 -9.44 18.73 20.79
N SER A 30 -10.53 18.15 20.27
CA SER A 30 -11.81 18.09 20.98
C SER A 30 -11.72 17.20 22.24
N ILE A 31 -11.00 16.08 22.16
CA ILE A 31 -10.72 15.22 23.31
C ILE A 31 -9.86 15.97 24.34
N HIS A 32 -8.79 16.62 23.89
CA HIS A 32 -7.92 17.41 24.75
C HIS A 32 -8.68 18.49 25.50
N GLY A 33 -9.52 19.25 24.79
CA GLY A 33 -10.33 20.32 25.40
C GLY A 33 -11.46 19.82 26.32
N ALA A 34 -11.91 18.58 26.16
CA ALA A 34 -12.95 17.98 27.01
C ALA A 34 -12.40 17.41 28.33
N LEU A 35 -11.10 17.25 28.48
CA LEU A 35 -10.44 16.75 29.68
C LEU A 35 -10.05 17.90 30.60
N PRO A 36 -10.17 17.75 31.94
CA PRO A 36 -9.81 18.81 32.90
C PRO A 36 -8.35 19.27 32.81
N GLU A 37 -7.44 18.34 32.53
CA GLU A 37 -5.99 18.56 32.46
C GLU A 37 -5.45 18.34 31.04
N GLY A 38 -6.35 18.14 30.06
CA GLY A 38 -5.99 17.80 28.69
C GLY A 38 -5.47 16.37 28.52
N ILE A 39 -4.84 16.11 27.39
CA ILE A 39 -4.11 14.87 27.11
C ILE A 39 -2.74 14.98 27.79
N GLY A 40 -2.41 14.03 28.66
CA GLY A 40 -1.17 14.05 29.43
C GLY A 40 0.06 13.72 28.58
N LEU A 41 -0.07 12.82 27.62
CA LEU A 41 0.99 12.49 26.68
C LEU A 41 0.41 12.16 25.32
N TRP A 42 1.04 12.70 24.28
CA TRP A 42 0.66 12.50 22.89
C TRP A 42 1.87 12.00 22.11
N LEU A 43 1.78 10.78 21.58
CA LEU A 43 2.83 10.11 20.84
C LEU A 43 2.35 9.82 19.42
N ASP A 44 3.08 10.31 18.44
CA ASP A 44 2.84 10.10 17.02
C ASP A 44 3.89 9.15 16.44
N PHE A 45 3.44 8.11 15.76
CA PHE A 45 4.27 7.15 15.07
C PHE A 45 4.06 7.30 13.57
N SER A 46 5.14 7.36 12.80
CA SER A 46 5.08 7.49 11.34
C SER A 46 6.32 6.90 10.71
N ALA A 47 6.15 6.22 9.57
CA ALA A 47 7.26 5.83 8.71
C ALA A 47 7.86 7.02 7.94
N THR A 48 7.13 8.14 7.86
CA THR A 48 7.51 9.35 7.13
C THR A 48 7.37 10.58 8.01
N PRO A 49 8.29 10.82 8.98
CA PRO A 49 8.16 11.90 9.96
C PRO A 49 8.53 13.27 9.37
N LYS A 50 7.99 13.58 8.20
CA LYS A 50 8.25 14.81 7.46
C LYS A 50 6.95 15.41 6.94
N ASP A 51 6.91 16.73 6.92
CA ASP A 51 5.83 17.48 6.29
C ASP A 51 5.91 17.44 4.75
N GLN A 52 4.98 18.10 4.09
CA GLN A 52 4.90 18.19 2.62
C GLN A 52 6.11 18.92 2.00
N ASN A 53 6.87 19.71 2.79
CA ASN A 53 8.07 20.41 2.36
C ASN A 53 9.34 19.59 2.63
N GLY A 54 9.20 18.38 3.18
CA GLY A 54 10.32 17.51 3.53
C GLY A 54 11.01 17.87 4.85
N MET A 55 10.42 18.76 5.65
CA MET A 55 10.94 19.12 6.98
C MET A 55 10.46 18.12 8.02
N TYR A 56 11.37 17.71 8.90
CA TYR A 56 11.00 16.85 10.04
C TYR A 56 10.03 17.56 10.98
N TYR A 57 9.09 16.80 11.51
CA TYR A 57 8.22 17.31 12.57
C TYR A 57 9.04 17.70 13.80
N PRO A 58 8.65 18.78 14.50
CA PRO A 58 9.30 19.14 15.75
C PRO A 58 9.12 18.02 16.78
N TRP A 59 10.06 17.94 17.72
CA TRP A 59 10.03 16.97 18.81
C TRP A 59 10.11 15.49 18.37
N THR A 60 10.76 15.20 17.23
CA THR A 60 11.10 13.83 16.87
C THR A 60 12.04 13.25 17.92
N VAL A 61 11.54 12.32 18.72
CA VAL A 61 12.27 11.70 19.84
C VAL A 61 13.14 10.55 19.35
N CYS A 62 12.66 9.82 18.35
CA CYS A 62 13.36 8.67 17.75
C CYS A 62 13.15 8.69 16.25
N ASP A 63 14.24 8.54 15.51
CA ASP A 63 14.21 8.31 14.07
C ASP A 63 15.02 7.05 13.77
N TYR A 64 14.40 6.09 13.09
CA TYR A 64 15.03 4.85 12.66
C TYR A 64 14.91 4.74 11.13
N PRO A 65 15.85 5.34 10.38
CA PRO A 65 15.73 5.45 8.95
C PRO A 65 15.86 4.10 8.24
N LEU A 66 15.22 3.97 7.07
CA LEU A 66 15.25 2.75 6.26
C LEU A 66 16.67 2.26 5.98
N ALA A 67 17.63 3.17 5.77
CA ALA A 67 19.03 2.81 5.55
C ALA A 67 19.59 2.02 6.74
N GLN A 68 19.35 2.48 7.96
CA GLN A 68 19.76 1.78 9.17
C GLN A 68 19.06 0.43 9.32
N ALA A 69 17.75 0.37 9.05
CA ALA A 69 16.99 -0.88 9.11
C ALA A 69 17.49 -1.94 8.10
N VAL A 70 17.98 -1.50 6.94
CA VAL A 70 18.62 -2.38 5.95
C VAL A 70 19.99 -2.86 6.44
N GLU A 71 20.81 -1.98 6.99
CA GLU A 71 22.12 -2.32 7.56
C GLU A 71 21.98 -3.32 8.72
N ASP A 72 21.00 -3.09 9.60
CA ASP A 72 20.69 -3.97 10.72
C ASP A 72 19.98 -5.27 10.29
N ARG A 73 19.70 -5.44 9.00
CA ARG A 73 19.04 -6.61 8.41
C ARG A 73 17.62 -6.86 8.94
N ILE A 74 16.94 -5.83 9.42
CA ILE A 74 15.55 -5.90 9.86
C ILE A 74 14.61 -5.90 8.65
N VAL A 75 14.97 -5.12 7.61
CA VAL A 75 14.24 -5.10 6.35
C VAL A 75 15.16 -5.39 5.17
N LYS A 76 14.60 -5.91 4.09
CA LYS A 76 15.32 -6.12 2.82
C LYS A 76 15.59 -4.76 2.16
N ALA A 77 16.73 -4.63 1.49
CA ALA A 77 16.99 -3.48 0.64
C ALA A 77 15.92 -3.38 -0.46
N PRO A 78 15.24 -2.24 -0.59
CA PRO A 78 14.27 -2.05 -1.65
C PRO A 78 15.00 -1.98 -3.00
N LEU A 79 14.49 -2.69 -3.99
CA LEU A 79 14.95 -2.62 -5.37
C LEU A 79 13.96 -1.77 -6.16
N ILE A 80 14.40 -0.57 -6.55
CA ILE A 80 13.61 0.31 -7.41
C ILE A 80 14.05 0.04 -8.84
N VAL A 81 13.11 -0.45 -9.65
CA VAL A 81 13.33 -0.65 -11.08
C VAL A 81 12.78 0.55 -11.82
N THR A 82 13.66 1.27 -12.50
CA THR A 82 13.29 2.38 -13.37
C THR A 82 13.47 1.94 -14.83
N LYS A 83 12.64 2.50 -15.69
CA LYS A 83 12.79 2.37 -17.12
C LYS A 83 13.57 3.58 -17.64
N GLU A 84 14.64 3.34 -18.39
CA GLU A 84 15.26 4.41 -19.18
C GLU A 84 14.28 4.95 -20.22
N ASP A 85 14.42 6.21 -20.60
CA ASP A 85 13.58 6.82 -21.61
C ASP A 85 13.76 6.06 -22.92
N ASP A 86 12.74 5.30 -23.30
CA ASP A 86 12.69 4.50 -24.52
C ASP A 86 11.68 5.13 -25.47
N PRO A 87 12.12 5.58 -26.68
CA PRO A 87 11.20 6.17 -27.65
C PRO A 87 10.04 5.25 -28.07
N LYS A 88 10.25 3.92 -27.99
CA LYS A 88 9.21 2.94 -28.31
C LYS A 88 8.15 2.81 -27.22
N HIS A 89 8.48 3.23 -26.00
CA HIS A 89 7.59 3.14 -24.84
C HIS A 89 7.63 4.47 -24.07
N PRO A 90 7.12 5.56 -24.65
CA PRO A 90 7.14 6.88 -24.01
C PRO A 90 6.37 6.87 -22.68
N LYS A 91 6.69 7.82 -21.81
CA LYS A 91 5.86 8.11 -20.65
C LYS A 91 4.46 8.49 -21.12
N HIS A 92 3.45 7.95 -20.43
CA HIS A 92 2.07 8.31 -20.71
C HIS A 92 1.66 9.49 -19.84
N ASP A 93 0.88 10.38 -20.40
CA ASP A 93 0.18 11.40 -19.66
C ASP A 93 -0.93 10.70 -18.81
N PRO A 94 -0.92 10.83 -17.49
CA PRO A 94 -1.94 10.22 -16.62
C PRO A 94 -3.37 10.60 -17.00
N ASP A 95 -3.57 11.81 -17.50
CA ASP A 95 -4.90 12.30 -17.91
C ASP A 95 -5.46 11.61 -19.16
N GLN A 96 -4.60 10.93 -19.91
CA GLN A 96 -4.99 10.16 -21.09
C GLN A 96 -5.25 8.68 -20.81
N ILE A 97 -5.12 8.26 -19.56
CA ILE A 97 -5.34 6.88 -19.17
C ILE A 97 -6.81 6.70 -18.81
N THR A 98 -7.43 5.69 -19.43
CA THR A 98 -8.81 5.29 -19.21
C THR A 98 -8.89 3.81 -18.83
N LYS A 99 -10.04 3.36 -18.33
CA LYS A 99 -10.30 1.95 -18.05
C LYS A 99 -10.03 1.05 -19.25
N GLU A 100 -10.37 1.51 -20.45
CA GLU A 100 -10.26 0.76 -21.70
C GLU A 100 -8.82 0.61 -22.18
N ASN A 101 -7.96 1.60 -21.91
CA ASN A 101 -6.59 1.61 -22.41
C ASN A 101 -5.51 1.36 -21.34
N VAL A 102 -5.85 1.30 -20.07
CA VAL A 102 -4.88 1.17 -18.97
C VAL A 102 -3.98 -0.06 -19.12
N SER A 103 -4.53 -1.18 -19.54
CA SER A 103 -3.76 -2.43 -19.74
C SER A 103 -2.77 -2.33 -20.89
N GLU A 104 -3.11 -1.61 -21.96
CA GLU A 104 -2.23 -1.33 -23.08
C GLU A 104 -1.12 -0.34 -22.66
N LYS A 105 -1.52 0.78 -22.05
CA LYS A 105 -0.61 1.84 -21.64
C LYS A 105 0.43 1.35 -20.63
N TYR A 106 0.03 0.51 -19.67
CA TYR A 106 0.92 -0.10 -18.70
C TYR A 106 1.42 -1.50 -19.10
N GLY A 107 1.12 -1.97 -20.30
CA GLY A 107 1.44 -3.33 -20.75
C GLY A 107 2.92 -3.69 -20.66
N TYR A 108 3.81 -2.74 -20.90
CA TYR A 108 5.25 -2.95 -20.70
C TYR A 108 5.57 -3.28 -19.24
N TRP A 109 5.08 -2.47 -18.31
CA TRP A 109 5.32 -2.65 -16.89
C TRP A 109 4.68 -3.93 -16.35
N LEU A 110 3.47 -4.25 -16.82
CA LEU A 110 2.78 -5.49 -16.45
C LEU A 110 3.58 -6.71 -16.90
N ARG A 111 4.08 -6.73 -18.13
CA ARG A 111 4.93 -7.83 -18.63
C ARG A 111 6.21 -7.95 -17.80
N ALA A 112 6.88 -6.84 -17.55
CA ALA A 112 8.11 -6.84 -16.75
C ALA A 112 7.86 -7.35 -15.31
N ALA A 113 6.79 -6.90 -14.67
CA ALA A 113 6.41 -7.34 -13.34
C ALA A 113 6.05 -8.83 -13.29
N VAL A 114 5.23 -9.30 -14.23
CA VAL A 114 4.87 -10.73 -14.34
C VAL A 114 6.10 -11.58 -14.62
N GLN A 115 6.99 -11.15 -15.51
CA GLN A 115 8.23 -11.90 -15.78
C GLN A 115 9.10 -11.98 -14.52
N ARG A 116 9.30 -10.87 -13.83
CA ARG A 116 10.06 -10.85 -12.59
C ARG A 116 9.44 -11.74 -11.52
N TRP A 117 8.12 -11.73 -11.40
CA TRP A 117 7.42 -12.63 -10.49
C TRP A 117 7.62 -14.10 -10.85
N LYS A 118 7.56 -14.47 -12.15
CA LYS A 118 7.85 -15.84 -12.62
C LYS A 118 9.28 -16.27 -12.28
N ASP A 119 10.26 -15.38 -12.43
CA ASP A 119 11.64 -15.66 -12.06
C ASP A 119 11.74 -15.94 -10.55
N HIS A 120 11.13 -15.11 -9.73
CA HIS A 120 11.04 -15.35 -8.29
C HIS A 120 10.31 -16.66 -7.97
N TRP A 121 9.19 -16.94 -8.64
CA TRP A 121 8.47 -18.19 -8.44
C TRP A 121 9.35 -19.40 -8.65
N SER A 122 10.19 -19.40 -9.69
CA SER A 122 11.10 -20.51 -10.00
C SER A 122 12.13 -20.77 -8.90
N VAL A 123 12.55 -19.73 -8.19
CA VAL A 123 13.50 -19.79 -7.07
C VAL A 123 12.81 -20.16 -5.77
N TYR A 124 11.77 -19.45 -5.41
CA TYR A 124 11.11 -19.57 -4.10
C TYR A 124 10.31 -20.86 -3.94
N LYS A 125 9.81 -21.43 -5.04
CA LYS A 125 9.17 -22.75 -5.01
C LYS A 125 10.09 -23.84 -4.41
N LYS A 126 11.40 -23.71 -4.58
CA LYS A 126 12.39 -24.63 -3.99
C LYS A 126 12.58 -24.44 -2.49
N LEU A 127 12.15 -23.30 -1.97
CA LEU A 127 12.22 -22.92 -0.55
C LEU A 127 10.87 -23.08 0.16
N ASP A 128 9.93 -23.75 -0.49
CA ASP A 128 8.55 -23.94 0.01
C ASP A 128 7.85 -22.61 0.35
N THR A 129 8.20 -21.56 -0.39
CA THR A 129 7.64 -20.21 -0.22
C THR A 129 6.99 -19.78 -1.53
N LYS A 130 5.81 -19.19 -1.43
CA LYS A 130 5.03 -18.74 -2.56
C LYS A 130 5.12 -17.21 -2.72
N PRO A 131 5.78 -16.69 -3.77
CA PRO A 131 5.75 -15.27 -4.06
C PRO A 131 4.38 -14.86 -4.59
N VAL A 132 3.85 -13.75 -4.12
CA VAL A 132 2.61 -13.14 -4.61
C VAL A 132 2.99 -11.90 -5.44
N LEU A 133 2.38 -11.77 -6.63
CA LEU A 133 2.47 -10.57 -7.44
C LEU A 133 1.47 -9.55 -6.91
N PHE A 134 1.95 -8.43 -6.40
CA PHE A 134 1.10 -7.35 -5.89
C PHE A 134 1.15 -6.16 -6.84
N ILE A 135 -0.02 -5.73 -7.32
CA ILE A 135 -0.16 -4.59 -8.24
C ILE A 135 -1.11 -3.58 -7.60
N MET A 136 -0.61 -2.38 -7.39
CA MET A 136 -1.41 -1.27 -6.89
C MET A 136 -1.81 -0.35 -8.03
N ALA A 137 -3.10 -0.18 -8.24
CA ALA A 137 -3.66 0.69 -9.25
C ALA A 137 -4.03 2.05 -8.67
N GLU A 138 -3.87 3.11 -9.44
CA GLU A 138 -4.22 4.48 -9.06
C GLU A 138 -5.73 4.67 -8.81
N LYS A 139 -6.57 3.98 -9.61
CA LYS A 139 -8.04 4.07 -9.53
C LYS A 139 -8.67 2.70 -9.45
N ASN A 140 -9.78 2.58 -8.74
CA ASN A 140 -10.52 1.33 -8.57
C ASN A 140 -10.90 0.69 -9.93
N VAL A 141 -11.37 1.50 -10.87
CA VAL A 141 -11.74 1.04 -12.22
C VAL A 141 -10.56 0.51 -13.03
N TYR A 142 -9.34 0.93 -12.69
CA TYR A 142 -8.12 0.41 -13.31
C TYR A 142 -7.73 -0.93 -12.70
N ALA A 143 -7.96 -1.12 -11.40
CA ALA A 143 -7.71 -2.40 -10.73
C ALA A 143 -8.52 -3.53 -11.39
N ASP A 144 -9.80 -3.30 -11.67
CA ASP A 144 -10.65 -4.27 -12.39
C ASP A 144 -10.10 -4.61 -13.78
N ALA A 145 -9.77 -3.58 -14.56
CA ALA A 145 -9.27 -3.77 -15.93
C ALA A 145 -7.91 -4.49 -15.96
N LEU A 146 -7.01 -4.15 -15.02
CA LEU A 146 -5.71 -4.80 -14.90
C LEU A 146 -5.85 -6.24 -14.41
N GLY A 147 -6.69 -6.50 -13.43
CA GLY A 147 -7.00 -7.85 -12.95
C GLY A 147 -7.55 -8.73 -14.07
N GLU A 148 -8.52 -8.22 -14.84
CA GLU A 148 -9.06 -8.90 -16.02
C GLU A 148 -7.99 -9.19 -17.08
N HIS A 149 -7.13 -8.22 -17.37
CA HIS A 149 -6.02 -8.36 -18.31
C HIS A 149 -5.04 -9.45 -17.87
N LEU A 150 -4.72 -9.55 -16.58
CA LEU A 150 -3.78 -10.53 -16.03
C LEU A 150 -4.21 -11.97 -16.34
N TRP A 151 -5.47 -12.34 -16.15
CA TRP A 151 -5.91 -13.72 -16.39
C TRP A 151 -6.35 -13.98 -17.85
N LYS A 152 -6.74 -12.94 -18.59
CA LYS A 152 -7.07 -13.08 -20.03
C LYS A 152 -5.82 -13.19 -20.90
N THR A 153 -4.70 -12.64 -20.49
CA THR A 153 -3.46 -12.69 -21.25
C THR A 153 -2.77 -14.04 -21.07
N LYS A 154 -2.91 -14.89 -22.08
CA LYS A 154 -2.42 -16.29 -22.04
C LYS A 154 -0.93 -16.41 -21.71
N GLU A 155 -0.10 -15.46 -22.18
CA GLU A 155 1.35 -15.45 -21.92
C GLU A 155 1.70 -15.33 -20.43
N TYR A 156 0.82 -14.74 -19.62
CA TYR A 156 1.04 -14.60 -18.19
C TYR A 156 0.82 -15.90 -17.43
N GLY A 157 -0.02 -16.80 -17.95
CA GLY A 157 -0.26 -18.12 -17.38
C GLY A 157 -1.04 -18.09 -16.06
N LEU A 158 -1.76 -17.01 -15.78
CA LEU A 158 -2.63 -16.87 -14.62
C LEU A 158 -4.06 -17.28 -14.97
N LYS A 159 -4.75 -17.90 -14.01
CA LYS A 159 -6.18 -18.20 -14.11
C LYS A 159 -6.99 -17.15 -13.37
N GLN A 160 -8.23 -16.96 -13.73
CA GLN A 160 -9.13 -16.05 -13.04
C GLN A 160 -9.20 -16.33 -11.53
N SER A 161 -9.19 -17.59 -11.11
CA SER A 161 -9.21 -17.99 -9.69
C SER A 161 -7.88 -17.74 -8.95
N GLU A 162 -6.85 -17.32 -9.64
CA GLU A 162 -5.51 -17.03 -9.08
C GLU A 162 -5.25 -15.52 -8.97
N VAL A 163 -6.18 -14.70 -9.48
CA VAL A 163 -6.12 -13.23 -9.42
C VAL A 163 -7.22 -12.72 -8.50
N LEU A 164 -6.83 -11.94 -7.51
CA LEU A 164 -7.73 -11.30 -6.56
C LEU A 164 -7.67 -9.79 -6.76
N VAL A 165 -8.80 -9.19 -7.10
CA VAL A 165 -8.94 -7.73 -7.18
C VAL A 165 -9.66 -7.24 -5.93
N ILE A 166 -9.07 -6.28 -5.24
CA ILE A 166 -9.64 -5.68 -4.02
C ILE A 166 -9.63 -4.17 -4.17
N HIS A 167 -10.76 -3.55 -4.02
CA HIS A 167 -10.88 -2.10 -3.92
C HIS A 167 -12.16 -1.73 -3.16
N THR A 168 -12.27 -0.48 -2.77
CA THR A 168 -13.49 0.06 -2.19
C THR A 168 -14.55 0.27 -3.26
N ASP A 169 -15.81 0.18 -2.87
CA ASP A 169 -16.96 0.56 -3.69
C ASP A 169 -17.12 2.10 -3.77
N ALA A 170 -18.22 2.55 -4.36
CA ALA A 170 -18.54 3.97 -4.47
C ALA A 170 -18.80 4.66 -3.12
N ALA A 171 -19.09 3.90 -2.08
CA ALA A 171 -19.28 4.39 -0.71
C ALA A 171 -17.95 4.42 0.09
N GLY A 172 -16.86 3.93 -0.50
CA GLY A 172 -15.57 3.80 0.16
C GLY A 172 -15.45 2.54 1.02
N GLU A 173 -16.36 1.58 0.88
CA GLU A 173 -16.37 0.34 1.63
C GLU A 173 -15.86 -0.84 0.79
N ILE A 174 -15.17 -1.79 1.43
CA ILE A 174 -14.81 -3.06 0.81
C ILE A 174 -15.94 -4.03 1.02
N THR A 175 -16.35 -4.74 -0.04
CA THR A 175 -17.42 -5.73 0.10
C THR A 175 -17.00 -6.83 1.09
N LYS A 176 -17.98 -7.33 1.88
CA LYS A 176 -17.69 -8.40 2.84
C LYS A 176 -17.07 -9.62 2.18
N LYS A 177 -17.51 -9.97 0.98
CA LYS A 177 -16.98 -11.09 0.20
C LYS A 177 -15.50 -10.90 -0.14
N ASP A 178 -15.14 -9.72 -0.62
CA ASP A 178 -13.75 -9.42 -1.00
C ASP A 178 -12.86 -9.38 0.23
N LEU A 179 -13.36 -8.83 1.34
CA LEU A 179 -12.66 -8.81 2.60
C LEU A 179 -12.42 -10.22 3.17
N ASP A 180 -13.41 -11.10 3.11
CA ASP A 180 -13.28 -12.47 3.58
C ASP A 180 -12.30 -13.25 2.67
N THR A 181 -12.37 -13.07 1.35
CA THR A 181 -11.43 -13.68 0.40
C THR A 181 -9.99 -13.18 0.66
N ALA A 182 -9.81 -11.89 0.93
CA ALA A 182 -8.51 -11.33 1.25
C ALA A 182 -7.95 -11.88 2.57
N ARG A 183 -8.80 -12.02 3.58
CA ARG A 183 -8.42 -12.61 4.88
C ARG A 183 -8.01 -14.08 4.74
N GLU A 184 -8.74 -14.87 3.96
CA GLU A 184 -8.37 -16.25 3.65
C GLU A 184 -7.03 -16.32 2.91
N ALA A 185 -6.85 -15.46 1.89
CA ALA A 185 -5.60 -15.39 1.13
C ALA A 185 -4.41 -15.01 2.02
N ALA A 186 -4.59 -14.08 2.97
CA ALA A 186 -3.55 -13.67 3.89
C ALA A 186 -3.23 -14.72 4.95
N ARG A 187 -4.24 -15.49 5.41
CA ARG A 187 -4.05 -16.55 6.41
C ARG A 187 -3.28 -17.74 5.86
N ASP A 188 -3.63 -18.16 4.66
CA ASP A 188 -3.12 -19.40 4.05
C ASP A 188 -2.29 -19.09 2.80
N ILE A 189 -1.40 -18.10 2.89
CA ILE A 189 -0.66 -17.54 1.75
C ILE A 189 0.09 -18.61 0.94
N ASP A 190 0.61 -19.63 1.61
CA ASP A 190 1.38 -20.70 0.97
C ASP A 190 0.50 -21.77 0.30
N THR A 191 -0.75 -21.94 0.74
CA THR A 191 -1.66 -22.99 0.29
C THR A 191 -2.80 -22.48 -0.58
N ASN A 192 -3.15 -21.18 -0.50
CA ASN A 192 -4.25 -20.63 -1.29
C ASN A 192 -3.92 -20.53 -2.79
N LYS A 193 -4.95 -20.28 -3.60
CA LYS A 193 -4.84 -20.23 -5.07
C LYS A 193 -4.35 -18.87 -5.59
N ILE A 194 -4.40 -17.82 -4.79
CA ILE A 194 -4.08 -16.46 -5.23
C ILE A 194 -2.59 -16.33 -5.52
N LYS A 195 -2.27 -15.74 -6.66
CA LYS A 195 -0.91 -15.49 -7.16
C LYS A 195 -0.68 -14.02 -7.51
N ALA A 196 -1.76 -13.27 -7.78
CA ALA A 196 -1.74 -11.85 -8.10
C ALA A 196 -3.01 -11.17 -7.59
#